data_fb153e6ff974cc820d0f09b5f218c5da
#
_entry.id   fb153e6ff974cc820d0f09b5f218c5da
#
_cell.length_a   1.000
_cell.length_b   1.000
_cell.length_c   1.000
_cell.angle_alpha   90.00
_cell.angle_beta   90.00
_cell.angle_gamma   90.00
#
_symmetry.space_group_name_H-M   'P 1'
#
loop_
_entity.id
_entity.type
_entity.pdbx_description
1 polymer ?
#
loop_
_entity_poly.entity_id
_entity_poly.type
_entity_poly.pdbx_seq_one_letter_code
_entity_poly.pdbx_strand_id
1 'polypeptide(L)'
;MEAGGGRIHAIWLPSENLKLDFTIGYDYNDEGGYPYYYTGAIDGYDKENEKYKNYIGKISYDQDCTYRRGLFNTGLNIEYQAQKFILSAVTGFQNLNDRMFMDQDFLPVSIYTIEQKQRLNTISEEITFKSKNNKRWQWVTGVSGFYQW
;
A
#
# COMPACT_ATOMS: atom_id res chain seq x y z
N MET A 1 7.64 14.96 9.58
CA MET A 1 7.57 13.75 8.73
C MET A 1 8.62 12.78 9.20
N GLU A 2 8.20 11.60 9.59
CA GLU A 2 9.09 10.51 10.01
C GLU A 2 8.74 9.28 9.18
N ALA A 3 9.76 8.60 8.65
CA ALA A 3 9.58 7.37 7.91
C ALA A 3 10.73 6.43 8.22
N GLY A 4 10.43 5.16 8.33
CA GLY A 4 11.42 4.15 8.58
C GLY A 4 10.91 2.77 8.18
N GLY A 5 11.83 1.88 7.85
CA GLY A 5 11.47 0.54 7.48
C GLY A 5 12.68 -0.37 7.43
N GLY A 6 12.39 -1.64 7.31
CA GLY A 6 13.41 -2.67 7.18
C GLY A 6 12.91 -3.87 6.41
N ARG A 7 13.83 -4.56 5.77
CA ARG A 7 13.55 -5.78 5.03
C ARG A 7 14.61 -6.84 5.28
N ILE A 8 14.16 -8.06 5.45
CA ILE A 8 15.01 -9.26 5.53
C ILE A 8 14.70 -10.12 4.32
N HIS A 9 15.75 -10.62 3.69
CA HIS A 9 15.67 -11.54 2.56
C HIS A 9 16.54 -12.75 2.85
N ALA A 10 16.00 -13.95 2.72
CA ALA A 10 16.68 -15.20 2.95
C ALA A 10 16.46 -16.18 1.80
N ILE A 11 17.53 -16.79 1.34
CA ILE A 11 17.50 -17.80 0.30
C ILE A 11 17.97 -19.12 0.92
N TRP A 12 17.18 -20.15 0.75
CA TRP A 12 17.52 -21.50 1.17
C TRP A 12 17.48 -22.45 -0.02
N LEU A 13 18.53 -23.23 -0.15
CA LEU A 13 18.74 -24.22 -1.22
C LEU A 13 18.82 -25.61 -0.59
N PRO A 14 17.67 -26.25 -0.26
CA PRO A 14 17.68 -27.56 0.39
C PRO A 14 18.17 -28.66 -0.53
N SER A 15 18.13 -28.46 -1.85
CA SER A 15 18.73 -29.37 -2.85
C SER A 15 19.09 -28.60 -4.12
N GLU A 16 19.79 -29.25 -5.05
CA GLU A 16 20.15 -28.65 -6.35
C GLU A 16 18.94 -28.22 -7.19
N ASN A 17 17.80 -28.85 -6.94
CA ASN A 17 16.58 -28.65 -7.72
C ASN A 17 15.52 -27.78 -6.99
N LEU A 18 15.75 -27.41 -5.73
CA LEU A 18 14.75 -26.67 -4.93
C LEU A 18 15.38 -25.42 -4.35
N LYS A 19 14.77 -24.28 -4.68
CA LYS A 19 15.07 -22.96 -4.12
C LYS A 19 13.85 -22.43 -3.38
N LEU A 20 14.09 -21.95 -2.17
CA LEU A 20 13.12 -21.21 -1.36
C LEU A 20 13.69 -19.81 -1.15
N ASP A 21 12.91 -18.82 -1.47
CA ASP A 21 13.28 -17.40 -1.38
C ASP A 21 12.23 -16.68 -0.54
N PHE A 22 12.62 -16.25 0.64
CA PHE A 22 11.74 -15.66 1.64
C PHE A 22 12.09 -14.20 1.86
N THR A 23 11.10 -13.35 1.82
CA THR A 23 11.21 -11.91 2.12
C THR A 23 10.20 -11.52 3.19
N ILE A 24 10.63 -10.71 4.14
CA ILE A 24 9.79 -10.07 5.14
C ILE A 24 10.20 -8.61 5.25
N GLY A 25 9.24 -7.71 5.30
CA GLY A 25 9.47 -6.28 5.41
C GLY A 25 8.39 -5.58 6.23
N TYR A 26 8.79 -4.48 6.80
CA TYR A 26 7.90 -3.55 7.49
C TYR A 26 8.31 -2.12 7.17
N ASP A 27 7.34 -1.30 6.79
CA ASP A 27 7.51 0.12 6.52
C ASP A 27 6.53 0.92 7.39
N TYR A 28 7.03 1.97 8.00
CA TYR A 28 6.26 2.91 8.79
C TYR A 28 6.45 4.31 8.28
N ASN A 29 5.35 5.04 8.10
CA ASN A 29 5.33 6.46 7.77
C ASN A 29 4.45 7.22 8.76
N ASP A 30 4.94 8.36 9.22
CA ASP A 30 4.19 9.36 9.96
C ASP A 30 4.38 10.70 9.24
N GLU A 31 3.35 11.12 8.52
CA GLU A 31 3.37 12.30 7.67
C GLU A 31 2.35 13.30 8.18
N GLY A 32 2.73 14.56 8.16
CA GLY A 32 1.85 15.69 8.46
C GLY A 32 1.86 16.69 7.31
N GLY A 33 0.87 17.57 7.31
CA GLY A 33 0.82 18.66 6.36
C GLY A 33 0.20 18.30 5.02
N TYR A 34 -1.09 18.49 4.95
CA TYR A 34 -1.82 18.49 3.69
C TYR A 34 -1.99 19.96 3.28
N PRO A 35 -1.29 20.46 2.26
CA PRO A 35 -1.32 21.88 1.89
C PRO A 35 -2.60 22.25 1.12
N TYR A 36 -3.74 21.85 1.68
CA TYR A 36 -5.04 22.24 1.15
C TYR A 36 -5.43 23.61 1.68
N TYR A 37 -6.27 24.30 0.94
CA TYR A 37 -6.80 25.60 1.33
C TYR A 37 -8.27 25.73 0.95
N TYR A 38 -8.96 26.59 1.64
CA TYR A 38 -10.35 26.93 1.37
C TYR A 38 -10.47 27.68 0.04
N THR A 39 -11.35 27.22 -0.83
CA THR A 39 -11.59 27.81 -2.17
C THR A 39 -12.86 28.68 -2.22
N GLY A 40 -13.59 28.75 -1.14
CA GLY A 40 -14.92 29.33 -1.10
C GLY A 40 -16.01 28.28 -1.29
N ALA A 41 -17.24 28.57 -0.92
CA ALA A 41 -18.37 27.72 -1.22
C ALA A 41 -18.78 27.83 -2.68
N ILE A 42 -19.29 26.75 -3.24
CA ILE A 42 -19.75 26.68 -4.61
C ILE A 42 -21.17 27.29 -4.68
N ASP A 43 -21.31 28.30 -5.55
CA ASP A 43 -22.58 28.88 -6.02
C ASP A 43 -23.70 29.08 -5.01
N GLY A 44 -23.62 30.17 -4.28
CA GLY A 44 -24.78 30.75 -3.59
C GLY A 44 -25.39 29.93 -2.46
N TYR A 45 -24.79 28.81 -2.14
CA TYR A 45 -25.23 27.92 -1.08
C TYR A 45 -24.95 28.48 0.32
N ASP A 46 -24.10 29.49 0.40
CA ASP A 46 -23.63 29.99 1.67
C ASP A 46 -23.58 31.52 1.67
N LYS A 47 -24.62 32.16 2.19
CA LYS A 47 -24.61 33.61 2.48
C LYS A 47 -23.60 33.98 3.58
N GLU A 48 -23.09 32.99 4.32
CA GLU A 48 -22.06 33.16 5.35
C GLU A 48 -20.64 33.20 4.77
N ASN A 49 -20.45 32.96 3.49
CA ASN A 49 -19.14 32.98 2.83
C ASN A 49 -18.40 34.31 2.94
N GLU A 50 -19.10 35.42 3.15
CA GLU A 50 -18.49 36.72 3.44
C GLU A 50 -17.56 36.64 4.64
N LYS A 51 -17.89 35.82 5.64
CA LYS A 51 -17.12 35.65 6.88
C LYS A 51 -15.73 35.07 6.64
N TYR A 52 -15.58 34.19 5.66
CA TYR A 52 -14.32 33.43 5.41
C TYR A 52 -13.59 33.88 4.15
N LYS A 53 -14.04 34.89 3.44
CA LYS A 53 -13.41 35.41 2.21
C LYS A 53 -11.92 35.67 2.34
N ASN A 54 -11.46 36.12 3.49
CA ASN A 54 -10.07 36.46 3.74
C ASN A 54 -9.14 35.23 3.77
N TYR A 55 -9.72 34.02 3.86
CA TYR A 55 -8.98 32.75 3.94
C TYR A 55 -8.93 32.01 2.60
N ILE A 56 -9.65 32.47 1.59
CA ILE A 56 -9.63 31.87 0.26
C ILE A 56 -8.20 31.87 -0.29
N GLY A 57 -7.74 30.72 -0.73
CA GLY A 57 -6.41 30.53 -1.28
C GLY A 57 -5.27 30.52 -0.26
N LYS A 58 -5.58 30.50 1.04
CA LYS A 58 -4.58 30.45 2.11
C LYS A 58 -4.69 29.14 2.89
N ILE A 59 -3.53 28.58 3.24
CA ILE A 59 -3.46 27.45 4.17
C ILE A 59 -3.67 28.03 5.57
N SER A 60 -4.79 27.68 6.23
CA SER A 60 -5.20 28.32 7.48
C SER A 60 -5.97 27.39 8.44
N TYR A 61 -5.87 26.10 8.28
CA TYR A 61 -6.54 25.12 9.16
C TYR A 61 -6.07 25.24 10.62
N ASP A 62 -6.95 24.92 11.57
CA ASP A 62 -6.70 25.03 13.02
C ASP A 62 -6.31 23.68 13.66
N GLN A 63 -6.40 22.56 12.92
CA GLN A 63 -6.05 21.23 13.38
C GLN A 63 -4.88 20.66 12.58
N ASP A 64 -3.93 20.05 13.25
CA ASP A 64 -2.81 19.37 12.59
C ASP A 64 -3.28 18.14 11.82
N CYS A 65 -3.14 18.19 10.50
CA CYS A 65 -3.44 17.06 9.64
C CYS A 65 -2.32 16.01 9.73
N THR A 66 -2.69 14.76 9.85
CA THR A 66 -1.72 13.66 9.98
C THR A 66 -2.10 12.45 9.13
N TYR A 67 -1.10 11.76 8.60
CA TYR A 67 -1.25 10.47 7.98
C TYR A 67 -0.21 9.50 8.53
N ARG A 68 -0.68 8.40 9.10
CA ARG A 68 0.16 7.34 9.65
C ARG A 68 -0.13 6.05 8.94
N ARG A 69 0.91 5.33 8.54
CA ARG A 69 0.79 4.06 7.85
C ARG A 69 1.83 3.07 8.34
N GLY A 70 1.37 1.91 8.75
CA GLY A 70 2.19 0.72 8.93
C GLY A 70 1.88 -0.28 7.83
N LEU A 71 2.90 -0.76 7.13
CA LEU A 71 2.79 -1.73 6.06
C LEU A 71 3.71 -2.92 6.35
N PHE A 72 3.12 -4.04 6.72
CA PHE A 72 3.81 -5.32 6.83
C PHE A 72 3.62 -6.11 5.55
N ASN A 73 4.69 -6.66 5.01
CA ASN A 73 4.65 -7.53 3.84
C ASN A 73 5.60 -8.72 4.03
N THR A 74 5.19 -9.85 3.49
CA THR A 74 6.02 -11.04 3.43
C THR A 74 5.71 -11.83 2.18
N GLY A 75 6.72 -12.50 1.65
CA GLY A 75 6.61 -13.31 0.45
C GLY A 75 7.49 -14.55 0.52
N LEU A 76 6.97 -15.63 -0.01
CA LEU A 76 7.69 -16.87 -0.21
C LEU A 76 7.63 -17.24 -1.69
N ASN A 77 8.78 -17.35 -2.32
CA ASN A 77 8.91 -17.90 -3.67
C ASN A 77 9.58 -19.26 -3.60
N ILE A 78 8.91 -20.27 -4.12
CA ILE A 78 9.38 -21.64 -4.22
C ILE A 78 9.63 -21.92 -5.69
N GLU A 79 10.85 -22.31 -6.06
CA GLU A 79 11.19 -22.77 -7.38
C GLU A 79 11.69 -24.21 -7.32
N TYR A 80 11.02 -25.10 -8.05
CA TYR A 80 11.42 -26.48 -8.21
C TYR A 80 11.74 -26.80 -9.66
N GLN A 81 12.97 -27.24 -9.91
CA GLN A 81 13.48 -27.58 -11.22
C GLN A 81 13.43 -29.09 -11.48
N ALA A 82 12.36 -29.55 -12.10
CA ALA A 82 12.27 -30.92 -12.59
C ALA A 82 13.09 -31.12 -13.88
N GLN A 83 13.18 -32.35 -14.37
CA GLN A 83 13.89 -32.64 -15.60
C GLN A 83 13.29 -31.98 -16.84
N LYS A 84 11.97 -31.86 -16.92
CA LYS A 84 11.23 -31.38 -18.10
C LYS A 84 10.48 -30.07 -17.90
N PHE A 85 10.34 -29.62 -16.67
CA PHE A 85 9.62 -28.38 -16.34
C PHE A 85 10.23 -27.70 -15.13
N ILE A 86 9.89 -26.42 -14.96
CA ILE A 86 10.13 -25.63 -13.76
C ILE A 86 8.77 -25.29 -13.17
N LEU A 87 8.59 -25.57 -11.90
CA LEU A 87 7.44 -25.14 -11.10
C LEU A 87 7.87 -23.96 -10.24
N SER A 88 7.13 -22.89 -10.31
CA SER A 88 7.28 -21.75 -9.39
C SER A 88 5.96 -21.49 -8.66
N ALA A 89 6.04 -21.27 -7.36
CA ALA A 89 4.91 -20.85 -6.54
C ALA A 89 5.32 -19.60 -5.75
N VAL A 90 4.52 -18.55 -5.83
CA VAL A 90 4.74 -17.28 -5.14
C VAL A 90 3.56 -16.99 -4.24
N THR A 91 3.80 -17.06 -2.94
CA THR A 91 2.81 -16.69 -1.92
C THR A 91 3.18 -15.34 -1.34
N GLY A 92 2.25 -14.39 -1.34
CA GLY A 92 2.41 -13.07 -0.74
C GLY A 92 1.39 -12.82 0.35
N PHE A 93 1.81 -12.17 1.43
CA PHE A 93 0.89 -11.63 2.43
C PHE A 93 1.24 -10.17 2.73
N GLN A 94 0.22 -9.33 2.82
CA GLN A 94 0.34 -7.94 3.17
C GLN A 94 -0.70 -7.56 4.23
N ASN A 95 -0.26 -6.79 5.23
CA ASN A 95 -1.12 -6.12 6.18
C ASN A 95 -0.87 -4.63 6.13
N LEU A 96 -1.87 -3.88 5.74
CA LEU A 96 -1.91 -2.43 5.77
C LEU A 96 -2.73 -1.97 6.97
N ASN A 97 -2.18 -1.02 7.72
CA ASN A 97 -2.87 -0.34 8.79
C ASN A 97 -2.58 1.14 8.68
N ASP A 98 -3.58 1.93 8.30
CA ASP A 98 -3.41 3.38 8.19
C ASP A 98 -4.47 4.17 8.96
N ARG A 99 -4.11 5.40 9.23
CA ARG A 99 -4.95 6.39 9.86
C ARG A 99 -4.64 7.75 9.27
N MET A 100 -5.65 8.37 8.71
CA MET A 100 -5.63 9.75 8.26
C MET A 100 -6.51 10.60 9.16
N PHE A 101 -5.99 11.73 9.59
CA PHE A 101 -6.76 12.78 10.28
C PHE A 101 -6.58 14.08 9.52
N MET A 102 -7.66 14.75 9.23
CA MET A 102 -7.68 15.98 8.43
C MET A 102 -8.69 16.97 8.95
N ASP A 103 -8.26 18.21 9.05
CA ASP A 103 -9.15 19.36 9.12
C ASP A 103 -9.74 19.60 7.73
N GLN A 104 -11.01 19.27 7.56
CA GLN A 104 -11.66 19.23 6.23
C GLN A 104 -12.33 20.55 5.85
N ASP A 105 -12.51 21.46 6.77
CA ASP A 105 -13.03 22.78 6.44
C ASP A 105 -11.95 23.76 5.93
N PHE A 106 -10.65 23.43 6.20
CA PHE A 106 -9.48 24.20 5.79
C PHE A 106 -9.49 25.67 6.26
N LEU A 107 -10.17 25.93 7.37
CA LEU A 107 -10.33 27.25 7.98
C LEU A 107 -9.66 27.31 9.35
N PRO A 108 -9.38 28.51 9.90
CA PRO A 108 -8.88 28.68 11.25
C PRO A 108 -9.99 28.62 12.32
N VAL A 109 -11.04 27.90 12.06
CA VAL A 109 -12.19 27.66 12.95
C VAL A 109 -12.60 26.22 12.86
N SER A 110 -12.74 25.57 13.98
CA SER A 110 -13.11 24.18 14.04
C SER A 110 -14.58 23.99 13.70
N ILE A 111 -14.89 23.64 12.46
CA ILE A 111 -16.24 23.31 11.99
C ILE A 111 -16.38 21.78 11.95
N TYR A 112 -15.50 21.08 11.24
CA TYR A 112 -15.48 19.62 11.24
C TYR A 112 -14.13 19.05 10.80
N THR A 113 -13.82 17.88 11.33
CA THR A 113 -12.66 17.10 10.99
C THR A 113 -13.06 15.75 10.45
N ILE A 114 -12.20 15.13 9.66
CA ILE A 114 -12.36 13.76 9.17
C ILE A 114 -11.27 12.89 9.73
N GLU A 115 -11.65 11.75 10.32
CA GLU A 115 -10.74 10.68 10.65
C GLU A 115 -11.11 9.44 9.84
N GLN A 116 -10.16 8.92 9.09
CA GLN A 116 -10.27 7.67 8.35
C GLN A 116 -9.26 6.67 8.90
N LYS A 117 -9.73 5.47 9.22
CA LYS A 117 -8.91 4.33 9.61
C LYS A 117 -9.15 3.19 8.65
N GLN A 118 -8.08 2.60 8.16
CA GLN A 118 -8.16 1.44 7.28
C GLN A 118 -7.27 0.34 7.82
N ARG A 119 -7.80 -0.87 7.83
CA ARG A 119 -7.03 -2.08 8.08
C ARG A 119 -7.36 -3.08 6.99
N LEU A 120 -6.34 -3.55 6.30
CA LEU A 120 -6.49 -4.39 5.14
C LEU A 120 -5.47 -5.50 5.18
N ASN A 121 -5.94 -6.73 5.02
CA ASN A 121 -5.08 -7.88 4.84
C ASN A 121 -5.29 -8.40 3.42
N THR A 122 -4.20 -8.78 2.78
CA THR A 122 -4.24 -9.39 1.45
C THR A 122 -3.34 -10.61 1.44
N ILE A 123 -3.85 -11.72 0.96
CA ILE A 123 -3.05 -12.89 0.60
C ILE A 123 -3.14 -13.08 -0.90
N SER A 124 -2.02 -13.38 -1.52
CA SER A 124 -1.94 -13.67 -2.96
C SER A 124 -1.16 -14.94 -3.20
N GLU A 125 -1.55 -15.66 -4.24
CA GLU A 125 -0.88 -16.87 -4.67
C GLU A 125 -0.77 -16.86 -6.19
N GLU A 126 0.41 -17.26 -6.69
CA GLU A 126 0.65 -17.50 -8.11
C GLU A 126 1.42 -18.79 -8.27
N ILE A 127 0.91 -19.71 -9.09
CA ILE A 127 1.58 -20.96 -9.42
C ILE A 127 1.79 -20.99 -10.91
N THR A 128 3.04 -21.17 -11.33
CA THR A 128 3.43 -21.27 -12.75
C THR A 128 4.19 -22.53 -13.05
N PHE A 129 3.90 -23.09 -14.22
CA PHE A 129 4.64 -24.19 -14.81
C PHE A 129 5.26 -23.71 -16.11
N LYS A 130 6.55 -23.94 -16.28
CA LYS A 130 7.31 -23.56 -17.47
C LYS A 130 8.03 -24.78 -18.03
N SER A 131 7.98 -24.98 -19.34
CA SER A 131 8.76 -26.04 -19.99
C SER A 131 10.27 -25.80 -19.82
N LYS A 132 11.02 -26.87 -19.52
CA LYS A 132 12.48 -26.85 -19.44
C LYS A 132 13.02 -27.68 -20.61
N ASN A 133 13.14 -27.10 -21.78
CA ASN A 133 13.65 -27.74 -22.95
C ASN A 133 14.22 -26.71 -23.95
N ASN A 134 15.13 -27.20 -24.84
CA ASN A 134 15.72 -26.41 -25.92
C ASN A 134 15.00 -26.63 -27.26
N LYS A 135 13.77 -27.17 -27.26
CA LYS A 135 13.00 -27.45 -28.47
C LYS A 135 12.32 -26.18 -29.00
N ARG A 136 11.85 -26.26 -30.23
CA ARG A 136 11.12 -25.18 -30.90
C ARG A 136 9.86 -24.77 -30.13
N TRP A 137 9.21 -25.70 -29.43
CA TRP A 137 8.03 -25.46 -28.59
C TRP A 137 8.42 -25.31 -27.13
N GLN A 138 8.22 -24.10 -26.63
CA GLN A 138 8.32 -23.77 -25.22
C GLN A 138 6.97 -23.25 -24.77
N TRP A 139 6.57 -23.57 -23.54
CA TRP A 139 5.30 -23.16 -23.00
C TRP A 139 5.45 -22.72 -21.54
N VAL A 140 4.59 -21.83 -21.12
CA VAL A 140 4.35 -21.45 -19.73
C VAL A 140 2.85 -21.43 -19.51
N THR A 141 2.42 -21.92 -18.37
CA THR A 141 1.03 -21.86 -17.91
C THR A 141 1.01 -21.60 -16.42
N GLY A 142 -0.05 -21.02 -15.91
CA GLY A 142 -0.16 -20.74 -14.49
C GLY A 142 -1.56 -20.31 -14.11
N VAL A 143 -1.75 -20.17 -12.81
CA VAL A 143 -2.95 -19.64 -12.18
C VAL A 143 -2.52 -18.68 -11.07
N SER A 144 -3.26 -17.61 -10.91
CA SER A 144 -3.07 -16.67 -9.81
C SER A 144 -4.40 -16.26 -9.20
N GLY A 145 -4.37 -15.88 -7.94
CA GLY A 145 -5.51 -15.37 -7.23
C GLY A 145 -5.09 -14.58 -6.01
N PHE A 146 -6.00 -13.78 -5.49
CA PHE A 146 -5.80 -13.10 -4.23
C PHE A 146 -7.11 -13.02 -3.45
N TYR A 147 -7.00 -12.85 -2.15
CA TYR A 147 -8.11 -12.60 -1.25
C TYR A 147 -7.76 -11.45 -0.31
N GLN A 148 -8.74 -10.58 -0.08
CA GLN A 148 -8.57 -9.36 0.70
C GLN A 148 -9.72 -9.22 1.71
N TRP A 149 -9.42 -8.83 2.98
CA TRP A 149 -10.40 -8.64 4.06
C TRP A 149 -10.00 -7.56 5.04
#